data_b95978cb5d4bd59ce7871dfd38db051b
#
_entry.id   b95978cb5d4bd59ce7871dfd38db051b
#
_cell.length_a   1.000
_cell.length_b   1.000
_cell.length_c   1.000
_cell.angle_alpha   90.00
_cell.angle_beta   90.00
_cell.angle_gamma   90.00
#
_symmetry.space_group_name_H-M   'P 1'
#
loop_
_entity.id
_entity.type
_entity.pdbx_description
1 polymer ?
#
loop_
_entity_poly.entity_id
_entity_poly.type
_entity_poly.pdbx_seq_one_letter_code
_entity_poly.pdbx_strand_id
1 'polypeptide(L)'
;MTIKTIYLAAVMALATYSCQNHDSEADVNPDDIFRQTNIFPQPPNQWMETTNPYYTAGYVGDVMPYYENGKFHLFFLHDAKTKPAGEGFHDIHSFETTNFKDFTYQGRQILYGTASEPDFGVGTGSLVKVGSTYFYYYTGHNEIASFLAGNPRESVLLATSTDMKNWTKVKNFKITAPAGYYDYEFRDPHVLFNAEDGKYWMLVSAQTSAKKAVVLKFTTTNPASGNWTVENPIYTTTSSENYIMLECPDLFKMGNYWYLVFSENWSNNTGTHYRIGTSPNGPWTTPANDRLDGSYLYAAKTVSDNANRYLVGWTARKVPESNTGGKDWAGNLVAHQLVQNQDGTLAVKPISTLQSVFGQSASLSVDKIIGNASQNGNGFNLSANSQVMFGKLQKANQISFTLNAYANGKSGLILAQDNEGKNGFKIAFEPSSNRIASYVMNGGSEDFANAYPLSGISGTNYNVTVFISNDVCVVYVNDKLAFSNRVYDVVNKKWSIFGSSDSSFSNINVKNP
;
A
#
# COMPACT_ATOMS: atom_id res chain seq x y z
N MET A 1 -26.46 -69.98 -36.71
CA MET A 1 -26.98 -69.61 -35.40
C MET A 1 -26.81 -68.15 -35.23
N THR A 2 -27.88 -67.37 -35.42
CA THR A 2 -27.88 -65.95 -35.72
C THR A 2 -28.17 -65.17 -34.45
N ILE A 3 -27.31 -64.24 -34.06
CA ILE A 3 -27.56 -63.33 -32.94
C ILE A 3 -28.03 -61.99 -33.55
N LYS A 4 -29.27 -61.61 -33.20
CA LYS A 4 -29.91 -60.36 -33.58
C LYS A 4 -29.44 -59.24 -32.64
N THR A 5 -28.95 -58.19 -33.22
CA THR A 5 -28.64 -56.92 -32.54
C THR A 5 -29.93 -56.09 -32.41
N ILE A 6 -30.32 -55.71 -31.19
CA ILE A 6 -31.43 -54.84 -30.90
C ILE A 6 -30.86 -53.41 -30.73
N TYR A 7 -31.28 -52.48 -31.59
CA TYR A 7 -31.08 -51.06 -31.42
C TYR A 7 -32.15 -50.49 -30.48
N LEU A 8 -31.70 -49.88 -29.38
CA LEU A 8 -32.56 -49.12 -28.47
C LEU A 8 -32.44 -47.65 -28.86
N ALA A 9 -33.50 -47.06 -29.40
CA ALA A 9 -33.61 -45.66 -29.70
C ALA A 9 -33.97 -44.90 -28.41
N ALA A 10 -33.07 -44.06 -27.93
CA ALA A 10 -33.35 -43.12 -26.84
C ALA A 10 -34.00 -41.86 -27.41
N VAL A 11 -35.23 -41.59 -27.04
CA VAL A 11 -35.94 -40.35 -27.32
C VAL A 11 -35.42 -39.29 -26.38
N MET A 12 -34.72 -38.28 -26.93
CA MET A 12 -34.39 -37.05 -26.21
C MET A 12 -35.63 -36.18 -26.12
N ALA A 13 -36.19 -36.03 -24.93
CA ALA A 13 -37.13 -34.98 -24.63
C ALA A 13 -36.38 -33.63 -24.52
N LEU A 14 -36.60 -32.76 -25.47
CA LEU A 14 -36.17 -31.35 -25.36
C LEU A 14 -37.05 -30.67 -24.29
N ALA A 15 -36.47 -30.45 -23.13
CA ALA A 15 -37.01 -29.49 -22.17
C ALA A 15 -36.57 -28.12 -22.62
N THR A 16 -37.51 -27.34 -23.17
CA THR A 16 -37.33 -25.90 -23.41
C THR A 16 -37.32 -25.20 -22.07
N TYR A 17 -36.11 -24.98 -21.54
CA TYR A 17 -35.90 -23.97 -20.48
C TYR A 17 -35.95 -22.60 -21.15
N SER A 18 -37.00 -21.86 -20.83
CA SER A 18 -37.13 -20.45 -21.10
C SER A 18 -35.93 -19.73 -20.45
N CYS A 19 -35.04 -19.21 -21.27
CA CYS A 19 -34.02 -18.22 -20.82
C CYS A 19 -34.77 -16.96 -20.41
N GLN A 20 -34.95 -16.77 -19.13
CA GLN A 20 -35.22 -15.45 -18.57
C GLN A 20 -33.92 -14.67 -18.54
N ASN A 21 -33.92 -13.56 -19.26
CA ASN A 21 -33.08 -12.36 -19.13
C ASN A 21 -31.70 -12.59 -18.53
N HIS A 22 -30.75 -12.97 -19.33
CA HIS A 22 -29.40 -12.44 -19.17
C HIS A 22 -29.51 -10.95 -19.46
N ASP A 23 -29.36 -10.12 -18.43
CA ASP A 23 -28.91 -8.76 -18.61
C ASP A 23 -27.69 -8.85 -19.52
N SER A 24 -27.76 -8.18 -20.65
CA SER A 24 -26.66 -8.08 -21.58
C SER A 24 -25.45 -7.59 -20.78
N GLU A 25 -24.45 -8.46 -20.58
CA GLU A 25 -23.13 -7.97 -20.26
C GLU A 25 -22.81 -6.95 -21.35
N ALA A 26 -22.82 -5.67 -20.99
CA ALA A 26 -22.42 -4.61 -21.89
C ALA A 26 -21.06 -5.04 -22.43
N ASP A 27 -20.88 -5.02 -23.76
CA ASP A 27 -19.60 -5.27 -24.41
C ASP A 27 -18.57 -4.35 -23.76
N VAL A 28 -17.83 -4.89 -22.77
CA VAL A 28 -16.79 -4.13 -22.06
C VAL A 28 -15.67 -3.97 -23.06
N ASN A 29 -15.47 -2.73 -23.50
CA ASN A 29 -14.34 -2.39 -24.36
C ASN A 29 -13.06 -2.92 -23.66
N PRO A 30 -12.23 -3.75 -24.32
CA PRO A 30 -10.98 -4.24 -23.73
C PRO A 30 -10.12 -3.14 -23.12
N ASP A 31 -10.14 -1.92 -23.68
CA ASP A 31 -9.44 -0.77 -23.11
C ASP A 31 -10.01 -0.30 -21.76
N ASP A 32 -11.28 -0.58 -21.46
CA ASP A 32 -11.92 -0.19 -20.19
C ASP A 32 -11.55 -1.15 -19.04
N ILE A 33 -11.15 -2.38 -19.33
CA ILE A 33 -10.67 -3.34 -18.33
C ILE A 33 -9.40 -2.82 -17.63
N PHE A 34 -8.56 -2.11 -18.37
CA PHE A 34 -7.29 -1.58 -17.86
C PHE A 34 -7.43 -0.19 -17.23
N ARG A 35 -8.57 0.49 -17.45
CA ARG A 35 -8.85 1.79 -16.84
C ARG A 35 -9.74 1.61 -15.60
N GLN A 36 -9.27 2.09 -14.47
CA GLN A 36 -9.98 1.97 -13.19
C GLN A 36 -10.16 3.35 -12.54
N THR A 37 -11.41 3.73 -12.27
CA THR A 37 -11.71 4.75 -11.26
C THR A 37 -11.77 4.05 -9.92
N ASN A 38 -10.66 4.01 -9.22
CA ASN A 38 -10.52 3.34 -7.92
C ASN A 38 -9.42 4.04 -7.13
N ILE A 39 -9.73 4.45 -5.93
CA ILE A 39 -8.77 5.15 -5.06
C ILE A 39 -7.70 4.23 -4.46
N PHE A 40 -7.91 2.92 -4.49
CA PHE A 40 -6.97 1.89 -4.00
C PHE A 40 -6.87 0.75 -5.02
N PRO A 41 -6.20 0.97 -6.16
CA PRO A 41 -6.21 0.02 -7.27
C PRO A 41 -5.45 -1.27 -6.96
N GLN A 42 -5.86 -2.31 -7.69
CA GLN A 42 -5.16 -3.59 -7.83
C GLN A 42 -5.02 -3.90 -9.32
N PRO A 43 -4.10 -4.80 -9.72
CA PRO A 43 -4.12 -5.38 -11.06
C PRO A 43 -5.50 -5.95 -11.42
N PRO A 44 -5.95 -5.82 -12.67
CA PRO A 44 -7.25 -6.33 -13.10
C PRO A 44 -7.35 -7.84 -12.93
N ASN A 45 -8.49 -8.34 -12.47
CA ASN A 45 -8.70 -9.78 -12.29
C ASN A 45 -8.71 -10.57 -13.61
N GLN A 46 -8.98 -9.89 -14.74
CA GLN A 46 -9.05 -10.50 -16.06
C GLN A 46 -7.78 -10.27 -16.91
N TRP A 47 -6.75 -9.64 -16.35
CA TRP A 47 -5.50 -9.48 -17.08
C TRP A 47 -4.82 -10.83 -17.27
N MET A 48 -4.55 -11.16 -18.50
CA MET A 48 -3.79 -12.33 -18.91
C MET A 48 -2.74 -11.89 -19.92
N GLU A 49 -1.51 -12.33 -19.75
CA GLU A 49 -0.52 -12.22 -20.80
C GLU A 49 -0.65 -13.43 -21.73
N THR A 50 -0.59 -13.18 -23.03
CA THR A 50 -0.69 -14.23 -24.06
C THR A 50 0.44 -15.25 -23.99
N THR A 51 1.60 -14.84 -23.49
CA THR A 51 2.80 -15.67 -23.33
C THR A 51 2.85 -16.41 -22.00
N ASN A 52 2.10 -15.95 -21.00
CA ASN A 52 2.02 -16.58 -19.69
C ASN A 52 0.59 -16.49 -19.11
N PRO A 53 -0.31 -17.42 -19.49
CA PRO A 53 -1.72 -17.39 -19.10
C PRO A 53 -1.97 -17.63 -17.60
N TYR A 54 -0.95 -17.96 -16.81
CA TYR A 54 -1.07 -18.21 -15.37
C TYR A 54 -1.06 -16.91 -14.54
N TYR A 55 -0.58 -15.80 -15.09
CA TYR A 55 -0.55 -14.50 -14.42
C TYR A 55 -1.80 -13.68 -14.72
N THR A 56 -2.94 -14.10 -14.17
CA THR A 56 -4.24 -13.48 -14.50
C THR A 56 -4.61 -12.34 -13.55
N ALA A 57 -4.28 -12.47 -12.28
CA ALA A 57 -4.61 -11.50 -11.24
C ALA A 57 -3.53 -11.50 -10.17
N GLY A 58 -3.43 -10.42 -9.42
CA GLY A 58 -2.42 -10.31 -8.37
C GLY A 58 -2.67 -9.15 -7.43
N TYR A 59 -1.67 -8.90 -6.62
CA TYR A 59 -1.64 -7.84 -5.64
C TYR A 59 -0.49 -6.88 -5.95
N VAL A 60 -0.60 -5.67 -5.42
CA VAL A 60 0.44 -4.65 -5.48
C VAL A 60 1.39 -4.87 -4.32
N GLY A 61 2.64 -5.18 -4.62
CA GLY A 61 3.77 -5.13 -3.69
C GLY A 61 4.50 -3.79 -3.81
N ASP A 62 5.75 -3.75 -3.38
CA ASP A 62 6.57 -2.55 -3.23
C ASP A 62 6.48 -1.59 -4.40
N VAL A 63 6.06 -0.36 -4.13
CA VAL A 63 5.78 0.63 -5.16
C VAL A 63 7.01 1.49 -5.41
N MET A 64 7.33 1.69 -6.68
CA MET A 64 8.49 2.43 -7.18
C MET A 64 8.00 3.57 -8.08
N PRO A 65 7.61 4.71 -7.48
CA PRO A 65 6.96 5.78 -8.21
C PRO A 65 7.96 6.66 -8.97
N TYR A 66 7.57 7.10 -10.15
CA TYR A 66 8.30 8.06 -10.99
C TYR A 66 7.34 9.06 -11.61
N TYR A 67 7.72 10.33 -11.69
CA TYR A 67 6.90 11.38 -12.29
C TYR A 67 7.60 12.03 -13.47
N GLU A 68 6.90 12.10 -14.60
CA GLU A 68 7.35 12.82 -15.78
C GLU A 68 6.17 13.30 -16.62
N ASN A 69 6.30 14.49 -17.22
CA ASN A 69 5.34 15.04 -18.20
C ASN A 69 3.87 15.03 -17.72
N GLY A 70 3.64 15.36 -16.45
CA GLY A 70 2.30 15.42 -15.88
C GLY A 70 1.70 14.07 -15.49
N LYS A 71 2.48 12.99 -15.56
CA LYS A 71 2.05 11.63 -15.20
C LYS A 71 2.90 11.03 -14.10
N PHE A 72 2.25 10.30 -13.23
CA PHE A 72 2.87 9.37 -12.29
C PHE A 72 2.89 7.98 -12.92
N HIS A 73 4.08 7.40 -13.04
CA HIS A 73 4.33 6.02 -13.42
C HIS A 73 4.60 5.27 -12.12
N LEU A 74 3.69 4.41 -11.73
CA LEU A 74 3.73 3.70 -10.46
C LEU A 74 4.08 2.25 -10.73
N PHE A 75 5.38 1.96 -10.80
CA PHE A 75 5.88 0.59 -10.91
C PHE A 75 5.70 -0.12 -9.57
N PHE A 76 5.46 -1.41 -9.61
CA PHE A 76 5.29 -2.21 -8.39
C PHE A 76 5.65 -3.67 -8.63
N LEU A 77 5.96 -4.37 -7.57
CA LEU A 77 6.13 -5.82 -7.60
C LEU A 77 4.74 -6.48 -7.69
N HIS A 78 4.52 -7.25 -8.73
CA HIS A 78 3.28 -7.98 -8.92
C HIS A 78 3.36 -9.33 -8.19
N ASP A 79 2.52 -9.51 -7.17
CA ASP A 79 2.35 -10.78 -6.48
C ASP A 79 1.17 -11.54 -7.08
N ALA A 80 1.46 -12.46 -7.99
CA ALA A 80 0.42 -13.22 -8.70
C ALA A 80 -0.35 -14.13 -7.75
N LYS A 81 -1.70 -14.12 -7.86
CA LYS A 81 -2.56 -15.03 -7.08
C LYS A 81 -2.30 -16.51 -7.38
N THR A 82 -1.91 -16.80 -8.61
CA THR A 82 -1.59 -18.15 -9.06
C THR A 82 -0.38 -18.11 -9.98
N LYS A 83 0.58 -18.99 -9.76
CA LYS A 83 1.70 -19.23 -10.67
C LYS A 83 2.08 -20.72 -10.68
N PRO A 84 2.63 -21.24 -11.78
CA PRO A 84 3.10 -22.61 -11.83
C PRO A 84 4.28 -22.86 -10.86
N ALA A 85 4.40 -24.10 -10.39
CA ALA A 85 5.58 -24.50 -9.63
C ALA A 85 6.85 -24.42 -10.49
N GLY A 86 7.94 -23.95 -9.89
CA GLY A 86 9.24 -23.83 -10.57
C GLY A 86 9.44 -22.55 -11.39
N GLU A 87 8.40 -21.71 -11.50
CA GLU A 87 8.51 -20.36 -12.08
C GLU A 87 9.13 -19.38 -11.09
N GLY A 88 9.71 -18.29 -11.62
CA GLY A 88 10.19 -17.15 -10.84
C GLY A 88 9.08 -16.42 -10.07
N PHE A 89 9.41 -15.40 -9.32
CA PHE A 89 8.44 -14.64 -8.55
C PHE A 89 8.67 -13.14 -8.65
N HIS A 90 7.57 -12.40 -8.54
CA HIS A 90 7.48 -10.95 -8.62
C HIS A 90 8.01 -10.38 -9.95
N ASP A 91 7.10 -10.15 -10.87
CA ASP A 91 7.38 -9.28 -12.02
C ASP A 91 7.23 -7.82 -11.61
N ILE A 92 7.87 -6.90 -12.32
CA ILE A 92 7.56 -5.48 -12.22
C ILE A 92 6.43 -5.15 -13.17
N HIS A 93 5.33 -4.67 -12.65
CA HIS A 93 4.18 -4.13 -13.38
C HIS A 93 4.04 -2.63 -13.11
N SER A 94 3.12 -1.94 -13.81
CA SER A 94 2.89 -0.53 -13.52
C SER A 94 1.45 -0.08 -13.74
N PHE A 95 1.09 0.99 -13.00
CA PHE A 95 -0.03 1.87 -13.30
C PHE A 95 0.48 3.22 -13.80
N GLU A 96 -0.31 3.89 -14.62
CA GLU A 96 -0.20 5.31 -14.89
C GLU A 96 -1.39 6.06 -14.31
N THR A 97 -1.16 7.25 -13.76
CA THR A 97 -2.19 8.17 -13.30
C THR A 97 -1.73 9.61 -13.39
N THR A 98 -2.66 10.55 -13.49
CA THR A 98 -2.40 11.99 -13.38
C THR A 98 -2.98 12.58 -12.12
N ASN A 99 -3.77 11.79 -11.34
CA ASN A 99 -4.63 12.33 -10.29
C ASN A 99 -4.87 11.38 -9.10
N PHE A 100 -4.28 10.20 -9.06
CA PHE A 100 -4.44 9.17 -8.02
C PHE A 100 -5.88 8.68 -7.78
N LYS A 101 -6.79 8.89 -8.73
CA LYS A 101 -8.15 8.34 -8.69
C LYS A 101 -8.49 7.53 -9.94
N ASP A 102 -7.95 7.94 -11.08
CA ASP A 102 -8.11 7.27 -12.37
C ASP A 102 -6.76 6.65 -12.74
N PHE A 103 -6.73 5.33 -12.81
CA PHE A 103 -5.52 4.57 -13.09
C PHE A 103 -5.66 3.80 -14.39
N THR A 104 -4.58 3.77 -15.18
CA THR A 104 -4.46 2.87 -16.32
C THR A 104 -3.40 1.83 -16.01
N TYR A 105 -3.80 0.57 -15.99
CA TYR A 105 -2.88 -0.55 -15.82
C TYR A 105 -2.09 -0.77 -17.12
N GLN A 106 -0.75 -0.83 -17.00
CA GLN A 106 0.16 -0.95 -18.13
C GLN A 106 0.68 -2.39 -18.33
N GLY A 107 0.27 -3.32 -17.47
CA GLY A 107 0.77 -4.69 -17.50
C GLY A 107 2.22 -4.83 -17.05
N ARG A 108 2.83 -5.95 -17.44
CA ARG A 108 4.18 -6.33 -17.08
C ARG A 108 5.21 -5.47 -17.80
N GLN A 109 6.19 -4.99 -17.06
CA GLN A 109 7.31 -4.17 -17.52
C GLN A 109 8.61 -4.96 -17.56
N ILE A 110 8.96 -5.63 -16.45
CA ILE A 110 10.19 -6.43 -16.34
C ILE A 110 9.81 -7.80 -15.78
N LEU A 111 10.08 -8.87 -16.55
CA LEU A 111 9.86 -10.25 -16.17
C LEU A 111 11.04 -10.73 -15.31
N TYR A 112 10.79 -11.62 -14.35
CA TYR A 112 11.85 -12.37 -13.66
C TYR A 112 12.70 -13.19 -14.64
N GLY A 113 13.85 -13.65 -14.19
CA GLY A 113 14.76 -14.52 -14.95
C GLY A 113 14.47 -16.01 -14.77
N THR A 114 15.35 -16.83 -15.33
CA THR A 114 15.33 -18.29 -15.12
C THR A 114 16.00 -18.67 -13.80
N ALA A 115 15.87 -19.93 -13.36
CA ALA A 115 16.48 -20.45 -12.14
C ALA A 115 18.02 -20.33 -12.10
N SER A 116 18.67 -20.13 -13.25
CA SER A 116 20.12 -19.92 -13.37
C SER A 116 20.52 -18.44 -13.44
N GLU A 117 19.56 -17.51 -13.46
CA GLU A 117 19.81 -16.07 -13.53
C GLU A 117 19.63 -15.40 -12.15
N PRO A 118 20.30 -14.26 -11.92
CA PRO A 118 20.27 -13.60 -10.61
C PRO A 118 18.89 -13.06 -10.22
N ASP A 119 18.00 -12.84 -11.16
CA ASP A 119 16.65 -12.31 -10.96
C ASP A 119 15.55 -13.35 -11.19
N PHE A 120 15.77 -14.59 -10.75
CA PHE A 120 14.70 -15.59 -10.65
C PHE A 120 13.54 -15.08 -9.76
N GLY A 121 13.84 -14.24 -8.77
CA GLY A 121 12.92 -13.36 -8.09
C GLY A 121 13.31 -11.91 -8.35
N VAL A 122 12.33 -11.04 -8.60
CA VAL A 122 12.53 -9.61 -8.76
C VAL A 122 12.12 -8.91 -7.47
N GLY A 123 12.99 -8.05 -6.95
CA GLY A 123 12.70 -7.18 -5.81
C GLY A 123 12.65 -5.72 -6.21
N THR A 124 12.45 -4.88 -5.20
CA THR A 124 12.23 -3.45 -5.33
C THR A 124 13.40 -2.73 -5.99
N GLY A 125 13.09 -1.58 -6.57
CA GLY A 125 14.06 -0.76 -7.29
C GLY A 125 13.69 0.71 -7.38
N SER A 126 14.27 1.37 -8.36
CA SER A 126 13.95 2.75 -8.71
C SER A 126 14.40 3.11 -10.13
N LEU A 127 13.81 4.18 -10.64
CA LEU A 127 14.04 4.69 -11.99
C LEU A 127 14.75 6.04 -11.94
N VAL A 128 15.74 6.22 -12.82
CA VAL A 128 16.34 7.54 -13.11
C VAL A 128 16.47 7.72 -14.61
N LYS A 129 16.26 8.94 -15.09
CA LYS A 129 16.43 9.31 -16.51
C LYS A 129 17.77 10.05 -16.70
N VAL A 130 18.51 9.64 -17.72
CA VAL A 130 19.76 10.31 -18.13
C VAL A 130 19.71 10.51 -19.65
N GLY A 131 19.66 11.74 -20.10
CA GLY A 131 19.39 12.04 -21.50
C GLY A 131 18.03 11.53 -21.95
N SER A 132 18.00 10.69 -22.98
CA SER A 132 16.77 10.06 -23.49
C SER A 132 16.55 8.64 -22.93
N THR A 133 17.41 8.14 -22.06
CA THR A 133 17.38 6.76 -21.57
C THR A 133 16.93 6.72 -20.12
N TYR A 134 16.01 5.81 -19.83
CA TYR A 134 15.59 5.44 -18.48
C TYR A 134 16.42 4.27 -17.99
N PHE A 135 16.96 4.40 -16.79
CA PHE A 135 17.76 3.39 -16.10
C PHE A 135 16.95 2.90 -14.91
N TYR A 136 16.52 1.64 -14.97
CA TYR A 136 15.76 1.01 -13.91
C TYR A 136 16.67 0.05 -13.13
N TYR A 137 17.06 0.46 -11.94
CA TYR A 137 17.84 -0.36 -11.02
C TYR A 137 16.87 -1.15 -10.15
N TYR A 138 17.06 -2.46 -10.03
CA TYR A 138 16.17 -3.34 -9.27
C TYR A 138 16.95 -4.44 -8.57
N THR A 139 16.34 -5.08 -7.60
CA THR A 139 16.91 -6.22 -6.91
C THR A 139 16.69 -7.50 -7.72
N GLY A 140 17.76 -8.20 -8.02
CA GLY A 140 17.71 -9.61 -8.40
C GLY A 140 17.86 -10.47 -7.16
N HIS A 141 17.02 -11.48 -7.04
CA HIS A 141 16.97 -12.42 -5.93
C HIS A 141 16.93 -13.87 -6.46
N ASN A 142 17.79 -14.73 -5.96
CA ASN A 142 17.77 -16.15 -6.32
C ASN A 142 18.23 -17.01 -5.14
N GLU A 143 17.35 -17.91 -4.69
CA GLU A 143 17.60 -18.86 -3.58
C GLU A 143 17.84 -20.30 -4.07
N ILE A 144 17.93 -20.52 -5.38
CA ILE A 144 18.15 -21.86 -5.92
C ILE A 144 19.56 -22.34 -5.52
N ALA A 145 19.65 -23.49 -4.90
CA ALA A 145 20.92 -24.00 -4.33
C ALA A 145 22.05 -24.10 -5.37
N SER A 146 21.74 -24.49 -6.62
CA SER A 146 22.74 -24.55 -7.70
C SER A 146 23.24 -23.18 -8.13
N PHE A 147 22.41 -22.13 -8.02
CA PHE A 147 22.82 -20.75 -8.27
C PHE A 147 23.70 -20.22 -7.14
N LEU A 148 23.30 -20.46 -5.88
CA LEU A 148 24.03 -20.00 -4.69
C LEU A 148 25.40 -20.63 -4.52
N ALA A 149 25.69 -21.73 -5.19
CA ALA A 149 27.03 -22.39 -5.17
C ALA A 149 28.16 -21.48 -5.68
N GLY A 150 27.87 -20.40 -6.40
CA GLY A 150 28.88 -19.49 -6.94
C GLY A 150 28.41 -18.03 -7.05
N ASN A 151 27.23 -17.69 -6.52
CA ASN A 151 26.65 -16.37 -6.64
C ASN A 151 26.02 -15.91 -5.32
N PRO A 152 25.96 -14.58 -5.06
CA PRO A 152 25.22 -14.04 -3.94
C PRO A 152 23.70 -14.24 -4.14
N ARG A 153 22.95 -14.29 -3.04
CA ARG A 153 21.49 -14.39 -3.07
C ARG A 153 20.85 -13.15 -3.69
N GLU A 154 21.35 -11.97 -3.33
CA GLU A 154 20.81 -10.69 -3.78
C GLU A 154 21.88 -9.87 -4.50
N SER A 155 21.46 -9.12 -5.49
CA SER A 155 22.29 -8.19 -6.25
C SER A 155 21.45 -7.09 -6.88
N VAL A 156 22.05 -5.92 -7.10
CA VAL A 156 21.42 -4.85 -7.86
C VAL A 156 21.69 -5.10 -9.35
N LEU A 157 20.62 -5.10 -10.12
CA LEU A 157 20.60 -5.30 -11.56
C LEU A 157 20.08 -4.05 -12.27
N LEU A 158 20.17 -4.02 -13.59
CA LEU A 158 19.79 -2.88 -14.42
C LEU A 158 18.97 -3.32 -15.63
N ALA A 159 17.89 -2.62 -15.90
CA ALA A 159 17.21 -2.60 -17.18
C ALA A 159 17.16 -1.17 -17.73
N THR A 160 17.14 -1.02 -19.05
CA THR A 160 17.05 0.28 -19.72
C THR A 160 15.88 0.32 -20.68
N SER A 161 15.35 1.54 -20.89
CA SER A 161 14.27 1.82 -21.85
C SER A 161 14.42 3.24 -22.39
N THR A 162 13.80 3.53 -23.52
CA THR A 162 13.64 4.89 -24.06
C THR A 162 12.20 5.38 -24.00
N ASP A 163 11.25 4.51 -23.58
CA ASP A 163 9.81 4.78 -23.63
C ASP A 163 9.03 4.36 -22.36
N MET A 164 9.74 3.78 -21.36
CA MET A 164 9.17 3.20 -20.13
C MET A 164 8.14 2.07 -20.36
N LYS A 165 8.16 1.44 -21.54
CA LYS A 165 7.29 0.31 -21.92
C LYS A 165 8.10 -0.91 -22.34
N ASN A 166 9.12 -0.67 -23.17
CA ASN A 166 9.99 -1.72 -23.67
C ASN A 166 11.32 -1.69 -22.90
N TRP A 167 11.53 -2.67 -22.05
CA TRP A 167 12.69 -2.75 -21.17
C TRP A 167 13.68 -3.82 -21.65
N THR A 168 14.96 -3.47 -21.62
CA THR A 168 16.05 -4.38 -21.95
C THR A 168 16.93 -4.57 -20.73
N LYS A 169 17.05 -5.80 -20.22
CA LYS A 169 17.96 -6.15 -19.13
C LYS A 169 19.41 -6.02 -19.58
N VAL A 170 20.24 -5.36 -18.80
CA VAL A 170 21.67 -5.16 -19.08
C VAL A 170 22.46 -6.32 -18.48
N LYS A 171 22.70 -7.36 -19.28
CA LYS A 171 23.24 -8.68 -18.86
C LYS A 171 24.56 -8.61 -18.07
N ASN A 172 25.43 -7.63 -18.34
CA ASN A 172 26.74 -7.51 -17.70
C ASN A 172 26.77 -6.53 -16.53
N PHE A 173 25.61 -5.96 -16.17
CA PHE A 173 25.51 -5.07 -15.01
C PHE A 173 25.09 -5.89 -13.78
N LYS A 174 25.91 -5.84 -12.75
CA LYS A 174 25.62 -6.45 -11.45
C LYS A 174 26.43 -5.75 -10.36
N ILE A 175 25.76 -5.24 -9.33
CA ILE A 175 26.40 -4.77 -8.10
C ILE A 175 26.04 -5.75 -6.99
N THR A 176 27.04 -6.22 -6.26
CA THR A 176 26.89 -7.15 -5.14
C THR A 176 27.29 -6.48 -3.83
N ALA A 177 26.93 -7.07 -2.71
CA ALA A 177 27.33 -6.58 -1.40
C ALA A 177 28.87 -6.44 -1.30
N PRO A 178 29.40 -5.26 -0.94
CA PRO A 178 30.84 -5.10 -0.77
C PRO A 178 31.34 -5.82 0.48
N ALA A 179 32.68 -5.96 0.59
CA ALA A 179 33.29 -6.55 1.78
C ALA A 179 32.82 -5.86 3.06
N GLY A 180 32.47 -6.64 4.09
CA GLY A 180 31.91 -6.14 5.34
C GLY A 180 30.39 -6.09 5.40
N TYR A 181 29.72 -6.40 4.29
CA TYR A 181 28.25 -6.50 4.20
C TYR A 181 27.82 -7.91 3.84
N TYR A 182 26.57 -8.24 4.23
CA TYR A 182 26.01 -9.57 4.09
C TYR A 182 25.25 -9.70 2.78
N ASP A 183 25.62 -10.63 1.93
CA ASP A 183 25.09 -10.82 0.57
C ASP A 183 23.68 -11.42 0.50
N TYR A 184 23.15 -11.85 1.64
CA TYR A 184 21.76 -12.29 1.80
C TYR A 184 20.78 -11.14 2.10
N GLU A 185 21.28 -9.95 2.40
CA GLU A 185 20.51 -8.79 2.77
C GLU A 185 21.10 -7.56 2.07
N PHE A 186 20.90 -7.49 0.72
CA PHE A 186 21.45 -6.42 -0.12
C PHE A 186 20.49 -6.11 -1.27
N ARG A 187 19.51 -5.21 -1.04
CA ARG A 187 18.37 -4.99 -1.94
C ARG A 187 17.85 -3.56 -1.98
N ASP A 188 16.80 -3.34 -2.77
CA ASP A 188 15.96 -2.14 -2.87
C ASP A 188 16.74 -0.89 -3.28
N PRO A 189 17.47 -0.89 -4.42
CA PRO A 189 18.23 0.27 -4.85
C PRO A 189 17.32 1.47 -5.11
N HIS A 190 17.64 2.61 -4.50
CA HIS A 190 17.03 3.90 -4.77
C HIS A 190 18.06 4.83 -5.40
N VAL A 191 17.83 5.25 -6.65
CA VAL A 191 18.77 6.10 -7.38
C VAL A 191 18.20 7.49 -7.56
N LEU A 192 19.00 8.50 -7.23
CA LEU A 192 18.68 9.92 -7.39
C LEU A 192 19.90 10.70 -7.90
N PHE A 193 19.67 11.83 -8.56
CA PHE A 193 20.70 12.80 -8.84
C PHE A 193 20.78 13.80 -7.67
N ASN A 194 21.93 13.89 -7.04
CA ASN A 194 22.19 14.87 -5.99
C ASN A 194 22.84 16.11 -6.60
N ALA A 195 22.09 17.22 -6.70
CA ALA A 195 22.57 18.47 -7.27
C ALA A 195 23.62 19.17 -6.39
N GLU A 196 23.75 18.82 -5.10
CA GLU A 196 24.72 19.43 -4.19
C GLU A 196 26.17 19.01 -4.49
N ASP A 197 26.36 17.78 -5.00
CA ASP A 197 27.69 17.26 -5.37
C ASP A 197 27.81 16.89 -6.86
N GLY A 198 26.74 17.04 -7.63
CA GLY A 198 26.71 16.75 -9.07
C GLY A 198 26.84 15.27 -9.41
N LYS A 199 26.53 14.36 -8.49
CA LYS A 199 26.61 12.91 -8.66
C LYS A 199 25.25 12.24 -8.60
N TYR A 200 25.17 11.07 -9.22
CA TYR A 200 24.11 10.13 -8.94
C TYR A 200 24.45 9.31 -7.69
N TRP A 201 23.50 9.21 -6.80
CA TRP A 201 23.59 8.38 -5.60
C TRP A 201 22.68 7.17 -5.77
N MET A 202 23.14 6.01 -5.37
CA MET A 202 22.34 4.81 -5.21
C MET A 202 22.38 4.43 -3.74
N LEU A 203 21.22 4.37 -3.13
CA LEU A 203 21.02 3.90 -1.76
C LEU A 203 20.53 2.45 -1.81
N VAL A 204 21.14 1.59 -1.02
CA VAL A 204 20.81 0.17 -0.97
C VAL A 204 20.54 -0.22 0.46
N SER A 205 19.41 -0.90 0.69
CA SER A 205 19.14 -1.55 1.95
C SER A 205 20.12 -2.69 2.14
N ALA A 206 20.89 -2.66 3.23
CA ALA A 206 21.93 -3.64 3.48
C ALA A 206 22.05 -3.99 4.97
N GLN A 207 22.74 -5.10 5.22
CA GLN A 207 23.10 -5.51 6.58
C GLN A 207 24.60 -5.68 6.65
N THR A 208 25.23 -5.14 7.70
CA THR A 208 26.67 -5.38 7.95
C THR A 208 26.90 -6.86 8.35
N SER A 209 28.15 -7.34 8.24
CA SER A 209 28.51 -8.66 8.75
C SER A 209 28.23 -8.85 10.26
N ALA A 210 28.14 -7.74 11.00
CA ALA A 210 27.73 -7.72 12.41
C ALA A 210 26.20 -7.63 12.61
N LYS A 211 25.41 -7.87 11.55
CA LYS A 211 23.94 -7.88 11.56
C LYS A 211 23.27 -6.53 11.92
N LYS A 212 23.94 -5.41 11.65
CA LYS A 212 23.32 -4.08 11.76
C LYS A 212 22.71 -3.69 10.43
N ALA A 213 21.45 -3.25 10.44
CA ALA A 213 20.80 -2.70 9.27
C ALA A 213 21.37 -1.33 8.92
N VAL A 214 21.61 -1.09 7.64
CA VAL A 214 22.16 0.17 7.13
C VAL A 214 21.47 0.55 5.81
N VAL A 215 21.50 1.86 5.51
CA VAL A 215 21.28 2.37 4.15
C VAL A 215 22.65 2.69 3.56
N LEU A 216 23.16 1.79 2.74
CA LEU A 216 24.47 1.87 2.11
C LEU A 216 24.40 2.80 0.89
N LYS A 217 25.44 3.62 0.68
CA LYS A 217 25.51 4.56 -0.43
C LYS A 217 26.56 4.15 -1.45
N PHE A 218 26.20 4.27 -2.71
CA PHE A 218 27.11 4.25 -3.86
C PHE A 218 26.99 5.56 -4.63
N THR A 219 28.06 6.00 -5.28
CA THR A 219 28.05 7.21 -6.10
C THR A 219 28.67 6.96 -7.46
N THR A 220 28.18 7.71 -8.48
CA THR A 220 28.78 7.78 -9.81
C THR A 220 28.49 9.12 -10.47
N THR A 221 29.32 9.53 -11.42
CA THR A 221 29.04 10.67 -12.31
C THR A 221 28.31 10.24 -13.59
N ASN A 222 28.32 8.93 -13.89
CA ASN A 222 27.69 8.37 -15.09
C ASN A 222 27.01 7.03 -14.79
N PRO A 223 25.71 6.99 -14.55
CA PRO A 223 24.97 5.76 -14.29
C PRO A 223 25.09 4.71 -15.42
N ALA A 224 25.22 5.18 -16.66
CA ALA A 224 25.34 4.31 -17.83
C ALA A 224 26.65 3.51 -17.86
N SER A 225 27.71 3.95 -17.19
CA SER A 225 29.02 3.29 -17.21
C SER A 225 29.06 2.00 -16.36
N GLY A 226 28.11 1.81 -15.46
CA GLY A 226 28.12 0.71 -14.51
C GLY A 226 29.15 0.85 -13.38
N ASN A 227 29.94 1.91 -13.37
CA ASN A 227 30.98 2.16 -12.37
C ASN A 227 30.40 2.94 -11.20
N TRP A 228 30.12 2.24 -10.12
CA TRP A 228 29.64 2.80 -8.87
C TRP A 228 30.70 2.65 -7.77
N THR A 229 30.99 3.73 -7.08
CA THR A 229 31.93 3.75 -5.95
C THR A 229 31.14 3.60 -4.66
N VAL A 230 31.48 2.60 -3.84
CA VAL A 230 30.90 2.42 -2.53
C VAL A 230 31.40 3.52 -1.59
N GLU A 231 30.48 4.09 -0.82
CA GLU A 231 30.74 5.13 0.19
C GLU A 231 30.34 4.60 1.57
N ASN A 232 30.55 5.42 2.61
CA ASN A 232 30.00 5.11 3.93
C ASN A 232 28.46 5.10 3.90
N PRO A 233 27.81 4.25 4.72
CA PRO A 233 26.36 4.29 4.88
C PRO A 233 25.89 5.70 5.27
N ILE A 234 24.78 6.15 4.67
CA ILE A 234 24.15 7.41 5.10
C ILE A 234 23.38 7.25 6.41
N TYR A 235 22.97 6.03 6.73
CA TYR A 235 22.29 5.70 7.98
C TYR A 235 22.64 4.29 8.44
N THR A 236 22.85 4.16 9.74
CA THR A 236 23.05 2.88 10.43
C THR A 236 22.12 2.85 11.63
N THR A 237 21.38 1.78 11.81
CA THR A 237 20.47 1.61 12.96
C THR A 237 21.20 1.75 14.28
N THR A 238 20.55 2.43 15.22
CA THR A 238 21.03 2.54 16.60
C THR A 238 20.72 1.26 17.37
N SER A 239 21.38 1.07 18.52
CA SER A 239 21.13 -0.10 19.38
C SER A 239 19.73 -0.15 19.97
N SER A 240 19.01 0.98 19.98
CA SER A 240 17.63 1.07 20.50
C SER A 240 16.55 0.75 19.44
N GLU A 241 16.89 0.77 18.15
CA GLU A 241 15.92 0.58 17.07
C GLU A 241 15.61 -0.90 16.81
N ASN A 242 16.56 -1.80 17.01
CA ASN A 242 16.40 -3.24 16.79
C ASN A 242 15.91 -3.61 15.37
N TYR A 243 16.14 -2.77 14.37
CA TYR A 243 15.75 -3.05 13.00
C TYR A 243 16.72 -4.03 12.37
N ILE A 244 16.17 -5.04 11.70
CA ILE A 244 16.97 -6.05 10.97
C ILE A 244 17.33 -5.54 9.58
N MET A 245 16.39 -4.85 8.92
CA MET A 245 16.57 -4.23 7.62
C MET A 245 15.89 -2.85 7.60
N LEU A 246 16.33 -2.02 6.67
CA LEU A 246 15.74 -0.72 6.35
C LEU A 246 15.30 -0.77 4.88
N GLU A 247 14.18 -1.46 4.61
CA GLU A 247 13.74 -1.78 3.26
C GLU A 247 13.22 -0.56 2.51
N CYS A 248 13.31 -0.59 1.19
CA CYS A 248 12.76 0.41 0.28
C CYS A 248 13.21 1.84 0.60
N PRO A 249 14.52 2.10 0.78
CA PRO A 249 15.00 3.43 1.13
C PRO A 249 14.59 4.45 0.06
N ASP A 250 14.29 5.68 0.52
CA ASP A 250 13.98 6.82 -0.33
C ASP A 250 14.57 8.08 0.31
N LEU A 251 15.25 8.90 -0.48
CA LEU A 251 15.91 10.11 -0.04
C LEU A 251 15.44 11.31 -0.85
N PHE A 252 14.94 12.34 -0.18
CA PHE A 252 14.50 13.54 -0.86
C PHE A 252 14.69 14.81 0.00
N LYS A 253 14.72 15.94 -0.69
CA LYS A 253 14.68 17.26 -0.06
C LYS A 253 13.29 17.86 -0.14
N MET A 254 12.82 18.45 0.95
CA MET A 254 11.59 19.22 1.01
C MET A 254 11.80 20.43 1.91
N GLY A 255 11.62 21.63 1.37
CA GLY A 255 12.01 22.87 2.06
C GLY A 255 13.49 22.87 2.42
N ASN A 256 13.78 23.12 3.69
CA ASN A 256 15.15 23.19 4.20
C ASN A 256 15.71 21.86 4.73
N TYR A 257 14.92 20.78 4.66
CA TYR A 257 15.26 19.49 5.25
C TYR A 257 15.41 18.40 4.21
N TRP A 258 16.30 17.46 4.52
CA TRP A 258 16.41 16.17 3.86
C TRP A 258 15.64 15.12 4.67
N TYR A 259 15.02 14.20 3.96
CA TYR A 259 14.25 13.10 4.54
C TYR A 259 14.76 11.79 4.00
N LEU A 260 15.08 10.87 4.91
CA LEU A 260 15.33 9.47 4.60
C LEU A 260 14.11 8.68 5.03
N VAL A 261 13.41 8.06 4.09
CA VAL A 261 12.28 7.15 4.33
C VAL A 261 12.74 5.72 4.14
N PHE A 262 12.23 4.81 4.94
CA PHE A 262 12.45 3.37 4.84
C PHE A 262 11.31 2.61 5.52
N SER A 263 11.20 1.32 5.24
CA SER A 263 10.24 0.43 5.89
C SER A 263 10.94 -0.68 6.68
N GLU A 264 10.32 -1.09 7.80
CA GLU A 264 10.80 -2.21 8.58
C GLU A 264 9.62 -3.08 9.07
N ASN A 265 9.82 -4.38 9.19
CA ASN A 265 8.77 -5.36 9.47
C ASN A 265 9.12 -6.37 10.57
N TRP A 266 10.19 -6.15 11.31
CA TRP A 266 10.72 -7.12 12.29
C TRP A 266 10.63 -6.67 13.74
N SER A 267 10.37 -5.38 13.98
CA SER A 267 10.17 -4.84 15.32
C SER A 267 8.69 -4.78 15.69
N ASN A 268 8.41 -4.39 16.92
CA ASN A 268 7.04 -4.06 17.35
C ASN A 268 6.53 -2.72 16.79
N ASN A 269 7.38 -1.99 16.05
CA ASN A 269 7.08 -0.69 15.45
C ASN A 269 7.03 -0.78 13.91
N THR A 270 6.51 -1.87 13.38
CA THR A 270 6.38 -2.15 11.95
C THR A 270 5.73 -1.02 11.17
N GLY A 271 6.27 -0.67 9.99
CA GLY A 271 5.69 0.33 9.09
C GLY A 271 6.72 1.08 8.26
N THR A 272 6.28 2.18 7.66
CA THR A 272 7.13 3.11 6.91
C THR A 272 7.56 4.26 7.82
N HIS A 273 8.85 4.42 8.00
CA HIS A 273 9.50 5.37 8.89
C HIS A 273 10.20 6.49 8.14
N TYR A 274 10.52 7.58 8.84
CA TYR A 274 11.37 8.62 8.28
C TYR A 274 12.35 9.19 9.30
N ARG A 275 13.42 9.77 8.76
CA ARG A 275 14.43 10.53 9.50
C ARG A 275 14.55 11.93 8.89
N ILE A 276 14.92 12.90 9.69
CA ILE A 276 15.08 14.31 9.29
C ILE A 276 16.55 14.68 9.41
N GLY A 277 17.09 15.30 8.36
CA GLY A 277 18.46 15.83 8.34
C GLY A 277 18.53 17.22 7.69
N THR A 278 19.60 17.94 7.93
CA THR A 278 19.91 19.20 7.25
C THR A 278 20.85 19.00 6.06
N SER A 279 21.35 17.78 5.89
CA SER A 279 22.22 17.35 4.80
C SER A 279 21.77 15.94 4.33
N PRO A 280 22.02 15.56 3.06
CA PRO A 280 21.69 14.24 2.55
C PRO A 280 22.51 13.10 3.18
N ASN A 281 23.60 13.43 3.86
CA ASN A 281 24.40 12.49 4.64
C ASN A 281 24.08 12.52 6.15
N GLY A 282 23.01 13.22 6.57
CA GLY A 282 22.73 13.46 7.97
C GLY A 282 23.57 14.62 8.57
N PRO A 283 23.74 14.73 9.90
CA PRO A 283 23.19 13.79 10.88
C PRO A 283 21.66 13.71 10.84
N TRP A 284 21.14 12.53 11.19
CA TRP A 284 19.71 12.23 11.14
C TRP A 284 19.07 12.32 12.53
N THR A 285 17.92 12.97 12.59
CA THR A 285 17.06 13.05 13.78
C THR A 285 15.84 12.15 13.59
N THR A 286 15.52 11.37 14.60
CA THR A 286 14.30 10.58 14.68
C THR A 286 13.21 11.42 15.35
N PRO A 287 12.11 11.75 14.68
CA PRO A 287 10.99 12.46 15.32
C PRO A 287 10.28 11.57 16.34
N ALA A 288 9.55 12.18 17.27
CA ALA A 288 8.83 11.46 18.33
C ALA A 288 7.80 10.44 17.79
N ASN A 289 7.18 10.74 16.64
CA ASN A 289 6.46 9.78 15.82
C ASN A 289 7.10 9.79 14.44
N ASP A 290 7.86 8.76 14.15
CA ASP A 290 8.63 8.63 12.92
C ASP A 290 7.94 7.76 11.86
N ARG A 291 6.74 7.24 12.13
CA ARG A 291 5.93 6.52 11.15
C ARG A 291 5.02 7.46 10.38
N LEU A 292 4.77 7.14 9.12
CA LEU A 292 3.93 7.93 8.22
C LEU A 292 2.48 7.41 8.11
N ASP A 293 2.20 6.22 8.67
CA ASP A 293 0.88 5.58 8.78
C ASP A 293 0.94 4.44 9.81
N GLY A 294 -0.16 3.74 10.02
CA GLY A 294 -0.21 2.50 10.79
C GLY A 294 0.54 1.34 10.12
N SER A 295 0.60 0.19 10.78
CA SER A 295 1.39 -0.97 10.33
C SER A 295 0.84 -1.67 9.07
N TYR A 296 -0.29 -1.25 8.53
CA TYR A 296 -0.84 -1.81 7.28
C TYR A 296 -0.29 -1.13 6.03
N LEU A 297 0.24 0.09 6.10
CA LEU A 297 0.97 0.70 4.98
C LEU A 297 2.44 0.27 5.04
N TYR A 298 2.94 -0.28 3.94
CA TYR A 298 4.31 -0.78 3.87
C TYR A 298 5.01 -0.43 2.56
N ALA A 299 6.37 -0.48 2.58
CA ALA A 299 7.27 -0.25 1.47
C ALA A 299 6.97 1.04 0.69
N ALA A 300 6.52 2.08 1.42
CA ALA A 300 6.14 3.32 0.78
C ALA A 300 7.36 4.15 0.41
N LYS A 301 7.39 4.62 -0.84
CA LYS A 301 8.36 5.56 -1.41
C LYS A 301 7.66 6.84 -1.82
N THR A 302 8.42 7.88 -2.12
CA THR A 302 7.84 9.19 -2.43
C THR A 302 8.05 9.60 -3.89
N VAL A 303 7.16 10.46 -4.37
CA VAL A 303 7.27 11.09 -5.68
C VAL A 303 6.72 12.52 -5.60
N SER A 304 7.31 13.44 -6.38
CA SER A 304 6.87 14.83 -6.45
C SER A 304 6.45 15.20 -7.86
N ASP A 305 5.35 15.96 -7.98
CA ASP A 305 4.93 16.65 -9.20
C ASP A 305 5.51 18.08 -9.30
N ASN A 306 6.51 18.40 -8.48
CA ASN A 306 7.15 19.70 -8.26
C ASN A 306 6.30 20.69 -7.43
N ALA A 307 5.01 20.48 -7.29
CA ALA A 307 4.13 21.29 -6.42
C ALA A 307 3.84 20.59 -5.09
N ASN A 308 3.62 19.29 -5.16
CA ASN A 308 3.28 18.43 -4.02
C ASN A 308 4.20 17.21 -3.97
N ARG A 309 4.30 16.60 -2.81
CA ARG A 309 4.94 15.30 -2.63
C ARG A 309 3.92 14.28 -2.13
N TYR A 310 4.02 13.10 -2.69
CA TYR A 310 3.12 11.99 -2.41
C TYR A 310 3.93 10.83 -1.83
N LEU A 311 3.36 10.16 -0.85
CA LEU A 311 3.83 8.89 -0.30
C LEU A 311 2.99 7.78 -0.93
N VAL A 312 3.62 6.82 -1.59
CA VAL A 312 2.93 5.74 -2.32
C VAL A 312 3.48 4.40 -1.86
N GLY A 313 2.62 3.54 -1.38
CA GLY A 313 2.95 2.20 -0.89
C GLY A 313 1.79 1.24 -1.10
N TRP A 314 1.77 0.15 -0.36
CA TRP A 314 0.68 -0.83 -0.42
C TRP A 314 0.11 -1.11 0.96
N THR A 315 -1.21 -1.38 0.99
CA THR A 315 -1.90 -1.82 2.21
C THR A 315 -2.02 -3.33 2.20
N ALA A 316 -1.45 -3.95 3.24
CA ALA A 316 -1.35 -5.39 3.40
C ALA A 316 -2.71 -6.10 3.27
N ARG A 317 -2.74 -7.20 2.52
CA ARG A 317 -3.84 -8.16 2.54
C ARG A 317 -3.80 -9.00 3.83
N LYS A 318 -4.81 -9.83 4.01
CA LYS A 318 -4.84 -10.86 5.06
C LYS A 318 -5.04 -12.24 4.46
N VAL A 319 -4.48 -13.24 5.11
CA VAL A 319 -4.68 -14.65 4.73
C VAL A 319 -5.18 -15.43 5.95
N PRO A 320 -6.35 -16.09 5.87
CA PRO A 320 -7.34 -15.98 4.78
C PRO A 320 -7.88 -14.56 4.63
N GLU A 321 -8.49 -14.23 3.47
CA GLU A 321 -9.11 -12.92 3.20
C GLU A 321 -10.35 -12.72 4.08
N SER A 322 -10.12 -12.36 5.34
CA SER A 322 -11.14 -12.11 6.36
C SER A 322 -10.62 -11.13 7.42
N ASN A 323 -11.52 -10.56 8.22
CA ASN A 323 -11.12 -9.65 9.31
C ASN A 323 -10.22 -10.33 10.36
N THR A 324 -10.33 -11.65 10.54
CA THR A 324 -9.52 -12.46 11.47
C THR A 324 -8.26 -13.06 10.83
N GLY A 325 -8.05 -12.91 9.52
CA GLY A 325 -6.87 -13.38 8.83
C GLY A 325 -5.59 -12.69 9.29
N GLY A 326 -4.45 -13.36 9.18
CA GLY A 326 -3.12 -12.79 9.44
C GLY A 326 -2.72 -11.80 8.34
N LYS A 327 -2.00 -10.75 8.71
CA LYS A 327 -1.40 -9.80 7.76
C LYS A 327 -0.40 -10.54 6.88
N ASP A 328 -0.48 -10.32 5.57
CA ASP A 328 0.38 -10.95 4.57
C ASP A 328 0.96 -9.89 3.61
N TRP A 329 1.99 -10.27 2.86
CA TRP A 329 2.69 -9.40 1.93
C TRP A 329 1.80 -9.01 0.74
N ALA A 330 2.03 -7.80 0.18
CA ALA A 330 1.27 -7.18 -0.90
C ALA A 330 -0.23 -6.92 -0.60
N GLY A 331 -0.89 -6.21 -1.50
CA GLY A 331 -2.31 -5.87 -1.36
C GLY A 331 -2.79 -4.87 -2.39
N ASN A 332 -3.25 -3.70 -1.94
CA ASN A 332 -3.70 -2.60 -2.80
C ASN A 332 -2.72 -1.43 -2.73
N LEU A 333 -2.53 -0.73 -3.84
CA LEU A 333 -1.84 0.55 -3.85
C LEU A 333 -2.61 1.57 -3.02
N VAL A 334 -1.87 2.29 -2.15
CA VAL A 334 -2.37 3.41 -1.35
C VAL A 334 -1.43 4.59 -1.53
N ALA A 335 -2.00 5.78 -1.74
CA ALA A 335 -1.25 7.01 -1.88
C ALA A 335 -1.78 8.09 -0.94
N HIS A 336 -0.85 8.85 -0.35
CA HIS A 336 -1.13 9.99 0.52
C HIS A 336 -0.39 11.22 0.02
N GLN A 337 -0.86 12.40 0.38
CA GLN A 337 -0.08 13.63 0.22
C GLN A 337 0.73 13.90 1.50
N LEU A 338 2.04 14.12 1.34
CA LEU A 338 2.91 14.58 2.42
C LEU A 338 2.86 16.10 2.56
N VAL A 339 2.89 16.54 3.80
CA VAL A 339 2.96 17.97 4.16
C VAL A 339 4.08 18.16 5.19
N GLN A 340 4.94 19.14 4.96
CA GLN A 340 5.98 19.52 5.91
C GLN A 340 5.45 20.53 6.91
N ASN A 341 5.58 20.24 8.20
CA ASN A 341 5.33 21.17 9.28
C ASN A 341 6.49 22.17 9.44
N GLN A 342 6.28 23.24 10.18
CA GLN A 342 7.29 24.28 10.40
C GLN A 342 8.55 23.75 11.12
N ASP A 343 8.39 22.76 11.97
CA ASP A 343 9.48 22.10 12.72
C ASP A 343 10.22 21.02 11.89
N GLY A 344 9.85 20.84 10.63
CA GLY A 344 10.39 19.83 9.74
C GLY A 344 9.75 18.45 9.88
N THR A 345 8.88 18.21 10.82
CA THR A 345 8.11 16.94 10.87
C THR A 345 7.17 16.81 9.69
N LEU A 346 6.84 15.58 9.32
CA LEU A 346 5.90 15.30 8.22
C LEU A 346 4.50 14.98 8.75
N ALA A 347 3.52 15.54 8.08
CA ALA A 347 2.11 15.21 8.22
C ALA A 347 1.61 14.51 6.96
N VAL A 348 0.55 13.73 7.11
CA VAL A 348 -0.05 12.92 6.04
C VAL A 348 -1.52 13.28 5.91
N LYS A 349 -1.94 13.67 4.71
CA LYS A 349 -3.34 14.03 4.42
C LYS A 349 -3.86 13.33 3.15
N PRO A 350 -5.20 13.31 2.94
CA PRO A 350 -5.77 12.78 1.71
C PRO A 350 -5.32 13.62 0.51
N ILE A 351 -5.13 12.97 -0.63
CA ILE A 351 -4.93 13.65 -1.91
C ILE A 351 -6.25 14.35 -2.28
N SER A 352 -6.19 15.62 -2.65
CA SER A 352 -7.40 16.43 -2.87
C SER A 352 -8.34 15.88 -3.94
N THR A 353 -7.81 15.22 -4.96
CA THR A 353 -8.59 14.60 -6.04
C THR A 353 -9.45 13.42 -5.57
N LEU A 354 -9.09 12.73 -4.48
CA LEU A 354 -9.89 11.62 -3.95
C LEU A 354 -11.30 12.06 -3.55
N GLN A 355 -11.45 13.26 -3.02
CA GLN A 355 -12.75 13.79 -2.63
C GLN A 355 -13.70 13.96 -3.83
N SER A 356 -13.16 14.22 -5.02
CA SER A 356 -13.97 14.39 -6.24
C SER A 356 -14.56 13.08 -6.78
N VAL A 357 -14.11 11.92 -6.29
CA VAL A 357 -14.72 10.63 -6.60
C VAL A 357 -16.08 10.48 -5.92
N PHE A 358 -16.27 11.13 -4.78
CA PHE A 358 -17.44 10.99 -3.93
C PHE A 358 -18.35 12.21 -4.06
N GLY A 359 -19.20 12.24 -5.09
CA GLY A 359 -20.06 13.37 -5.41
C GLY A 359 -21.47 13.28 -4.83
N GLN A 360 -21.97 12.07 -4.57
CA GLN A 360 -23.36 11.85 -4.19
C GLN A 360 -23.49 11.67 -2.69
N SER A 361 -24.23 12.58 -2.02
CA SER A 361 -24.58 12.42 -0.60
C SER A 361 -25.56 11.28 -0.44
N ALA A 362 -25.22 10.30 0.43
CA ALA A 362 -26.11 9.24 0.81
C ALA A 362 -27.03 9.70 1.97
N SER A 363 -28.25 9.15 2.01
CA SER A 363 -29.14 9.40 3.13
C SER A 363 -28.57 8.78 4.42
N LEU A 364 -28.43 9.60 5.45
CA LEU A 364 -28.02 9.14 6.78
C LEU A 364 -29.27 8.65 7.56
N SER A 365 -29.72 7.44 7.29
CA SER A 365 -30.86 6.84 8.01
C SER A 365 -30.36 6.04 9.20
N VAL A 366 -30.89 6.34 10.38
CA VAL A 366 -30.68 5.55 11.60
C VAL A 366 -31.45 4.26 11.48
N ASP A 367 -30.76 3.14 11.60
CA ASP A 367 -31.36 1.81 11.61
C ASP A 367 -31.70 1.34 13.02
N LYS A 368 -30.78 1.60 14.00
CA LYS A 368 -30.94 1.16 15.39
C LYS A 368 -30.08 2.01 16.32
N ILE A 369 -30.58 2.25 17.50
CA ILE A 369 -29.83 2.81 18.64
C ILE A 369 -29.67 1.72 19.69
N ILE A 370 -28.45 1.52 20.17
CA ILE A 370 -28.11 0.66 21.31
C ILE A 370 -27.61 1.58 22.42
N GLY A 371 -28.15 1.45 23.63
CA GLY A 371 -27.90 2.39 24.73
C GLY A 371 -28.68 3.70 24.57
N ASN A 372 -28.08 4.82 24.97
CA ASN A 372 -28.71 6.14 24.94
C ASN A 372 -27.97 7.08 23.99
N ALA A 373 -28.65 7.56 22.97
CA ALA A 373 -28.16 8.57 22.06
C ALA A 373 -29.25 9.58 21.73
N SER A 374 -28.91 10.85 21.63
CA SER A 374 -29.78 11.90 21.18
C SER A 374 -29.27 12.54 19.90
N GLN A 375 -30.17 12.69 18.91
CA GLN A 375 -29.82 13.32 17.64
C GLN A 375 -29.74 14.84 17.80
N ASN A 376 -28.73 15.44 17.18
CA ASN A 376 -28.57 16.90 17.12
C ASN A 376 -28.17 17.31 15.69
N GLY A 377 -29.12 17.74 14.90
CA GLY A 377 -28.92 17.99 13.46
C GLY A 377 -28.42 16.75 12.73
N ASN A 378 -27.28 16.88 12.03
CA ASN A 378 -26.59 15.75 11.39
C ASN A 378 -25.56 15.09 12.32
N GLY A 379 -25.82 15.09 13.63
CA GLY A 379 -24.93 14.55 14.64
C GLY A 379 -25.67 13.83 15.74
N PHE A 380 -24.92 13.27 16.69
CA PHE A 380 -25.44 12.54 17.85
C PHE A 380 -24.58 12.81 19.09
N ASN A 381 -25.26 12.97 20.22
CA ASN A 381 -24.63 12.86 21.53
C ASN A 381 -24.88 11.45 22.06
N LEU A 382 -23.81 10.75 22.40
CA LEU A 382 -23.85 9.39 22.91
C LEU A 382 -23.51 9.42 24.41
N SER A 383 -24.34 8.76 25.23
CA SER A 383 -23.97 8.41 26.60
C SER A 383 -23.02 7.21 26.60
N ALA A 384 -22.46 6.89 27.75
CA ALA A 384 -21.56 5.75 27.89
C ALA A 384 -22.18 4.44 27.35
N ASN A 385 -21.35 3.62 26.67
CA ASN A 385 -21.70 2.34 26.07
C ASN A 385 -22.87 2.41 25.07
N SER A 386 -22.90 3.47 24.30
CA SER A 386 -23.95 3.69 23.29
C SER A 386 -23.41 3.60 21.87
N GLN A 387 -24.33 3.27 20.95
CA GLN A 387 -24.04 3.11 19.54
C GLN A 387 -25.25 3.54 18.71
N VAL A 388 -24.97 4.22 17.59
CA VAL A 388 -25.97 4.54 16.57
C VAL A 388 -25.60 3.82 15.29
N MET A 389 -26.45 2.87 14.87
CA MET A 389 -26.29 2.10 13.65
C MET A 389 -26.97 2.80 12.49
N PHE A 390 -26.30 2.79 11.35
CA PHE A 390 -26.75 3.35 10.09
C PHE A 390 -26.94 2.28 9.02
N GLY A 391 -27.55 2.66 7.92
CA GLY A 391 -27.77 1.80 6.75
C GLY A 391 -26.49 1.20 6.18
N LYS A 392 -26.65 0.46 5.12
CA LYS A 392 -25.59 -0.34 4.50
C LYS A 392 -24.63 0.52 3.67
N LEU A 393 -23.35 0.19 3.73
CA LEU A 393 -22.31 0.79 2.89
C LEU A 393 -22.29 0.14 1.48
N GLN A 394 -21.85 0.93 0.51
CA GLN A 394 -21.60 0.50 -0.86
C GLN A 394 -20.15 0.00 -1.02
N LYS A 395 -19.77 -0.34 -2.26
CA LYS A 395 -18.41 -0.77 -2.62
C LYS A 395 -17.36 0.32 -2.35
N ALA A 396 -17.72 1.59 -2.57
CA ALA A 396 -16.89 2.73 -2.24
C ALA A 396 -17.69 3.78 -1.47
N ASN A 397 -17.10 4.34 -0.43
CA ASN A 397 -17.74 5.33 0.45
C ASN A 397 -16.70 6.32 0.99
N GLN A 398 -17.14 7.56 1.17
CA GLN A 398 -16.48 8.54 2.02
C GLN A 398 -17.38 8.81 3.22
N ILE A 399 -16.87 8.56 4.43
CA ILE A 399 -17.57 8.94 5.68
C ILE A 399 -16.78 10.09 6.31
N SER A 400 -17.45 11.16 6.71
CA SER A 400 -16.80 12.26 7.43
C SER A 400 -17.63 12.68 8.64
N PHE A 401 -16.95 13.10 9.69
CA PHE A 401 -17.57 13.64 10.92
C PHE A 401 -16.55 14.40 11.75
N THR A 402 -17.05 15.21 12.67
CA THR A 402 -16.26 15.77 13.77
C THR A 402 -16.61 14.99 15.04
N LEU A 403 -15.60 14.39 15.68
CA LEU A 403 -15.73 13.66 16.94
C LEU A 403 -15.16 14.51 18.08
N ASN A 404 -15.97 14.76 19.10
CA ASN A 404 -15.49 15.21 20.41
C ASN A 404 -15.51 13.99 21.35
N ALA A 405 -14.34 13.39 21.56
CA ALA A 405 -14.18 12.19 22.36
C ALA A 405 -14.01 12.55 23.85
N TYR A 406 -14.50 11.69 24.73
CA TYR A 406 -14.19 11.79 26.15
C TYR A 406 -12.75 11.35 26.43
N ALA A 407 -12.04 12.10 27.28
CA ALA A 407 -10.60 11.89 27.49
C ALA A 407 -10.23 10.47 27.97
N ASN A 408 -11.08 9.85 28.78
CA ASN A 408 -10.85 8.50 29.34
C ASN A 408 -11.71 7.41 28.69
N GLY A 409 -12.21 7.63 27.47
CA GLY A 409 -13.06 6.68 26.77
C GLY A 409 -12.51 6.25 25.44
N LYS A 410 -13.24 5.34 24.80
CA LYS A 410 -13.08 4.97 23.40
C LYS A 410 -14.28 5.43 22.61
N SER A 411 -14.07 6.13 21.52
CA SER A 411 -15.14 6.57 20.61
C SER A 411 -14.67 6.46 19.16
N GLY A 412 -15.59 6.24 18.24
CA GLY A 412 -15.24 6.14 16.83
C GLY A 412 -16.31 5.49 15.99
N LEU A 413 -15.89 4.62 15.05
CA LEU A 413 -16.81 3.95 14.12
C LEU A 413 -16.60 2.43 14.10
N ILE A 414 -17.65 1.73 13.68
CA ILE A 414 -17.64 0.28 13.44
C ILE A 414 -18.11 0.04 12.01
N LEU A 415 -17.34 -0.69 11.26
CA LEU A 415 -17.60 -1.08 9.87
C LEU A 415 -17.96 -2.57 9.78
N ALA A 416 -18.51 -3.01 8.65
CA ALA A 416 -18.86 -4.42 8.39
C ALA A 416 -19.71 -5.04 9.50
N GLN A 417 -20.68 -4.29 10.03
CA GLN A 417 -21.41 -4.65 11.23
C GLN A 417 -22.60 -5.57 10.95
N ASP A 418 -22.84 -6.54 11.86
CA ASP A 418 -24.04 -7.34 11.88
C ASP A 418 -25.27 -6.58 12.42
N ASN A 419 -26.44 -7.21 12.38
CA ASN A 419 -27.68 -6.59 12.83
C ASN A 419 -27.76 -6.46 14.37
N GLU A 420 -27.05 -7.29 15.10
CA GLU A 420 -27.00 -7.29 16.57
C GLU A 420 -26.01 -6.24 17.12
N GLY A 421 -25.08 -5.78 16.29
CA GLY A 421 -24.04 -4.85 16.69
C GLY A 421 -22.85 -5.52 17.44
N LYS A 422 -22.73 -6.85 17.33
CA LYS A 422 -21.74 -7.64 18.07
C LYS A 422 -20.52 -8.03 17.26
N ASN A 423 -20.64 -8.06 15.92
CA ASN A 423 -19.56 -8.37 15.01
C ASN A 423 -19.27 -7.16 14.13
N GLY A 424 -18.01 -7.00 13.69
CA GLY A 424 -17.59 -5.91 12.83
C GLY A 424 -16.10 -5.58 12.96
N PHE A 425 -15.73 -4.47 12.38
CA PHE A 425 -14.38 -3.91 12.48
C PHE A 425 -14.46 -2.52 13.12
N LYS A 426 -13.94 -2.40 14.33
CA LYS A 426 -13.99 -1.18 15.13
C LYS A 426 -12.74 -0.34 14.91
N ILE A 427 -12.91 0.97 14.70
CA ILE A 427 -11.86 1.98 14.70
C ILE A 427 -12.15 2.94 15.84
N ALA A 428 -11.26 2.99 16.82
CA ALA A 428 -11.44 3.70 18.08
C ALA A 428 -10.37 4.78 18.27
N PHE A 429 -10.82 5.97 18.64
CA PHE A 429 -9.97 7.01 19.21
C PHE A 429 -9.87 6.76 20.71
N GLU A 430 -8.66 6.66 21.22
CA GLU A 430 -8.31 6.37 22.62
C GLU A 430 -7.41 7.50 23.16
N PRO A 431 -7.98 8.65 23.56
CA PRO A 431 -7.20 9.83 23.94
C PRO A 431 -6.26 9.58 25.11
N SER A 432 -6.70 8.82 26.14
CA SER A 432 -5.86 8.48 27.30
C SER A 432 -4.61 7.66 26.93
N SER A 433 -4.69 6.90 25.84
CA SER A 433 -3.56 6.14 25.28
C SER A 433 -2.83 6.88 24.15
N ASN A 434 -3.25 8.10 23.86
CA ASN A 434 -2.75 8.93 22.77
C ASN A 434 -2.67 8.18 21.42
N ARG A 435 -3.73 7.43 21.06
CA ARG A 435 -3.74 6.63 19.83
C ARG A 435 -5.11 6.52 19.18
N ILE A 436 -5.10 6.25 17.88
CA ILE A 436 -6.18 5.60 17.15
C ILE A 436 -5.85 4.12 17.02
N ALA A 437 -6.83 3.25 17.23
CA ALA A 437 -6.64 1.79 17.19
C ALA A 437 -7.78 1.12 16.43
N SER A 438 -7.51 -0.06 15.88
CA SER A 438 -8.54 -0.91 15.29
C SER A 438 -8.62 -2.27 15.95
N TYR A 439 -9.84 -2.83 15.94
CA TYR A 439 -10.17 -4.10 16.57
C TYR A 439 -11.10 -4.90 15.67
N VAL A 440 -10.93 -6.21 15.66
CA VAL A 440 -11.93 -7.14 15.12
C VAL A 440 -12.91 -7.46 16.23
N MET A 441 -14.20 -7.24 15.98
CA MET A 441 -15.28 -7.58 16.91
C MET A 441 -15.83 -8.96 16.56
N ASN A 442 -15.87 -9.85 17.55
CA ASN A 442 -16.40 -11.19 17.41
C ASN A 442 -17.23 -11.55 18.65
N GLY A 443 -18.57 -11.66 18.46
CA GLY A 443 -19.50 -11.96 19.55
C GLY A 443 -19.51 -10.94 20.69
N GLY A 444 -19.03 -9.72 20.45
CA GLY A 444 -18.88 -8.66 21.46
C GLY A 444 -17.50 -8.56 22.10
N SER A 445 -16.59 -9.52 21.86
CA SER A 445 -15.17 -9.39 22.19
C SER A 445 -14.44 -8.50 21.18
N GLU A 446 -13.32 -7.92 21.57
CA GLU A 446 -12.48 -7.04 20.75
C GLU A 446 -11.05 -7.59 20.66
N ASP A 447 -10.65 -8.07 19.48
CA ASP A 447 -9.29 -8.50 19.21
C ASP A 447 -8.51 -7.36 18.57
N PHE A 448 -7.40 -6.95 19.18
CA PHE A 448 -6.56 -5.86 18.69
C PHE A 448 -5.97 -6.19 17.31
N ALA A 449 -6.07 -5.25 16.37
CA ALA A 449 -5.59 -5.42 15.01
C ALA A 449 -4.43 -4.47 14.66
N ASN A 450 -4.54 -3.16 14.99
CA ASN A 450 -3.58 -2.15 14.60
C ASN A 450 -3.71 -0.92 15.49
N ALA A 451 -2.66 -0.10 15.58
CA ALA A 451 -2.73 1.21 16.23
C ALA A 451 -1.72 2.19 15.63
N TYR A 452 -2.05 3.48 15.79
CA TYR A 452 -1.18 4.58 15.39
C TYR A 452 -1.27 5.72 16.41
N PRO A 453 -0.13 6.36 16.78
CA PRO A 453 -0.14 7.48 17.71
C PRO A 453 -0.92 8.69 17.17
N LEU A 454 -1.66 9.38 18.05
CA LEU A 454 -2.29 10.68 17.74
C LEU A 454 -1.31 11.86 17.94
N SER A 455 -0.02 11.60 17.77
CA SER A 455 1.05 12.59 17.91
C SER A 455 0.84 13.77 16.97
N GLY A 456 1.07 14.98 17.50
CA GLY A 456 0.83 16.23 16.74
C GLY A 456 -0.64 16.65 16.65
N ILE A 457 -1.55 15.90 17.26
CA ILE A 457 -2.97 16.25 17.41
C ILE A 457 -3.24 16.55 18.88
N SER A 458 -3.58 17.79 19.20
CA SER A 458 -3.89 18.22 20.57
C SER A 458 -5.38 18.11 20.86
N GLY A 459 -5.71 17.78 22.11
CA GLY A 459 -7.09 17.70 22.60
C GLY A 459 -7.82 16.42 22.16
N THR A 460 -9.15 16.46 22.31
CA THR A 460 -10.05 15.32 22.06
C THR A 460 -11.05 15.59 20.93
N ASN A 461 -10.78 16.62 20.13
CA ASN A 461 -11.64 17.04 19.02
C ASN A 461 -10.98 16.67 17.69
N TYR A 462 -11.60 15.77 16.92
CA TYR A 462 -11.04 15.17 15.72
C TYR A 462 -11.94 15.41 14.51
N ASN A 463 -11.42 16.05 13.47
CA ASN A 463 -12.04 16.04 12.15
C ASN A 463 -11.60 14.77 11.42
N VAL A 464 -12.53 13.90 11.13
CA VAL A 464 -12.28 12.57 10.61
C VAL A 464 -12.84 12.45 9.20
N THR A 465 -12.02 11.96 8.28
CA THR A 465 -12.45 11.54 6.94
C THR A 465 -12.00 10.11 6.70
N VAL A 466 -12.93 9.24 6.35
CA VAL A 466 -12.69 7.83 6.08
C VAL A 466 -12.99 7.54 4.63
N PHE A 467 -12.02 7.03 3.91
CA PHE A 467 -12.21 6.49 2.57
C PHE A 467 -12.23 4.97 2.62
N ILE A 468 -13.26 4.38 2.03
CA ILE A 468 -13.42 2.94 1.92
C ILE A 468 -13.58 2.60 0.45
N SER A 469 -12.81 1.63 -0.03
CA SER A 469 -13.01 1.04 -1.36
C SER A 469 -12.73 -0.46 -1.27
N ASN A 470 -13.74 -1.26 -1.58
CA ASN A 470 -13.75 -2.71 -1.34
C ASN A 470 -13.40 -3.03 0.12
N ASP A 471 -12.24 -3.60 0.35
CA ASP A 471 -11.70 -4.07 1.63
C ASP A 471 -10.55 -3.20 2.18
N VAL A 472 -10.27 -2.04 1.54
CA VAL A 472 -9.32 -1.05 2.07
C VAL A 472 -10.07 0.09 2.73
N CYS A 473 -9.62 0.44 3.93
CA CYS A 473 -10.15 1.54 4.73
C CYS A 473 -9.00 2.43 5.20
N VAL A 474 -9.01 3.69 4.81
CA VAL A 474 -8.04 4.70 5.28
C VAL A 474 -8.74 5.80 6.04
N VAL A 475 -8.34 6.01 7.27
CA VAL A 475 -8.84 7.08 8.16
C VAL A 475 -7.85 8.22 8.17
N TYR A 476 -8.31 9.42 7.86
CA TYR A 476 -7.52 10.64 8.02
C TYR A 476 -8.06 11.45 9.20
N VAL A 477 -7.14 12.01 9.99
CA VAL A 477 -7.47 12.79 11.18
C VAL A 477 -6.81 14.16 11.08
N ASN A 478 -7.62 15.22 11.12
CA ASN A 478 -7.22 16.63 11.09
C ASN A 478 -6.29 17.01 9.92
N ASP A 479 -6.33 16.28 8.81
CA ASP A 479 -5.38 16.41 7.67
C ASP A 479 -3.89 16.34 8.08
N LYS A 480 -3.60 15.61 9.16
CA LYS A 480 -2.24 15.44 9.71
C LYS A 480 -1.79 14.00 9.82
N LEU A 481 -2.72 13.07 9.85
CA LEU A 481 -2.48 11.66 10.12
C LEU A 481 -3.32 10.79 9.20
N ALA A 482 -2.73 9.71 8.70
CA ALA A 482 -3.41 8.60 8.03
C ALA A 482 -3.33 7.34 8.89
N PHE A 483 -4.36 6.49 8.81
CA PHE A 483 -4.44 5.21 9.48
C PHE A 483 -5.09 4.19 8.56
N SER A 484 -4.25 3.49 7.80
CA SER A 484 -4.65 2.46 6.84
C SER A 484 -4.99 1.14 7.52
N ASN A 485 -6.05 0.49 7.04
CA ASN A 485 -6.53 -0.78 7.54
C ASN A 485 -7.07 -1.65 6.41
N ARG A 486 -7.09 -2.97 6.62
CA ARG A 486 -7.79 -3.95 5.80
C ARG A 486 -9.05 -4.40 6.50
N VAL A 487 -10.22 -4.17 5.87
CA VAL A 487 -11.55 -4.45 6.44
C VAL A 487 -12.38 -5.20 5.42
N TYR A 488 -12.60 -6.48 5.65
CA TYR A 488 -13.40 -7.33 4.76
C TYR A 488 -14.90 -7.23 5.08
N ASP A 489 -15.72 -7.66 4.11
CA ASP A 489 -17.18 -7.73 4.23
C ASP A 489 -17.89 -6.39 4.49
N VAL A 490 -17.33 -5.27 4.02
CA VAL A 490 -17.94 -3.94 4.19
C VAL A 490 -19.18 -3.77 3.31
N VAL A 491 -19.14 -4.30 2.09
CA VAL A 491 -20.19 -4.11 1.07
C VAL A 491 -21.52 -4.73 1.53
N ASN A 492 -22.58 -3.93 1.47
CA ASN A 492 -23.94 -4.32 1.93
C ASN A 492 -24.05 -4.62 3.44
N LYS A 493 -23.06 -4.23 4.25
CA LYS A 493 -23.09 -4.30 5.71
C LYS A 493 -23.36 -2.94 6.32
N LYS A 494 -23.91 -2.93 7.53
CA LYS A 494 -24.16 -1.73 8.32
C LYS A 494 -22.88 -1.16 8.88
N TRP A 495 -22.95 0.10 9.27
CA TRP A 495 -21.88 0.77 10.00
C TRP A 495 -22.46 1.56 11.17
N SER A 496 -21.64 1.98 12.12
CA SER A 496 -22.06 2.69 13.31
C SER A 496 -21.05 3.71 13.76
N ILE A 497 -21.50 4.68 14.53
CA ILE A 497 -20.67 5.42 15.49
C ILE A 497 -20.91 4.84 16.88
N PHE A 498 -19.90 4.90 17.73
CA PHE A 498 -19.97 4.36 19.11
C PHE A 498 -19.21 5.22 20.11
N GLY A 499 -19.60 5.14 21.40
CA GLY A 499 -18.86 5.68 22.52
C GLY A 499 -18.94 4.75 23.73
N SER A 500 -17.78 4.40 24.31
CA SER A 500 -17.72 3.69 25.61
C SER A 500 -17.91 4.64 26.78
N SER A 501 -17.77 5.95 26.55
CA SER A 501 -18.04 7.06 27.44
C SER A 501 -18.81 8.13 26.68
N ASP A 502 -19.27 9.14 27.37
CA ASP A 502 -19.95 10.29 26.73
C ASP A 502 -19.09 10.85 25.60
N SER A 503 -19.70 11.04 24.45
CA SER A 503 -19.03 11.57 23.27
C SER A 503 -20.04 12.24 22.35
N SER A 504 -19.58 13.16 21.51
CA SER A 504 -20.44 13.77 20.52
C SER A 504 -19.84 13.68 19.12
N PHE A 505 -20.71 13.39 18.17
CA PHE A 505 -20.42 13.37 16.74
C PHE A 505 -21.24 14.46 16.08
N SER A 506 -20.62 15.28 15.25
CA SER A 506 -21.30 16.33 14.48
C SER A 506 -20.85 16.28 13.02
N ASN A 507 -21.62 16.92 12.14
CA ASN A 507 -21.33 16.99 10.71
C ASN A 507 -21.15 15.62 10.05
N ILE A 508 -21.91 14.62 10.51
CA ILE A 508 -21.83 13.27 9.93
C ILE A 508 -22.35 13.32 8.49
N ASN A 509 -21.53 12.89 7.58
CA ASN A 509 -21.86 12.83 6.16
C ASN A 509 -21.30 11.54 5.54
N VAL A 510 -22.08 10.93 4.66
CA VAL A 510 -21.69 9.78 3.85
C VAL A 510 -21.87 10.15 2.39
N LYS A 511 -20.85 9.89 1.60
CA LYS A 511 -20.87 10.12 0.15
C LYS A 511 -20.47 8.86 -0.59
N ASN A 512 -21.10 8.66 -1.74
CA ASN A 512 -20.80 7.60 -2.69
C ASN A 512 -20.24 8.20 -4.00
N PRO A 513 -19.58 7.41 -4.86
CA PRO A 513 -19.15 7.84 -6.18
C PRO A 513 -20.28 8.36 -7.05
#